data_44a3755aff1548058e6a7f11e69bc6d9
#
_entry.id   44a3755aff1548058e6a7f11e69bc6d9
#
_cell.length_a   1.000
_cell.length_b   1.000
_cell.length_c   1.000
_cell.angle_alpha   90.00
_cell.angle_beta   90.00
_cell.angle_gamma   90.00
#
_symmetry.space_group_name_H-M   'P 1'
#
loop_
_entity.id
_entity.type
_entity.pdbx_description
1 polymer ?
#
loop_
_entity_poly.entity_id
_entity_poly.type
_entity_poly.pdbx_seq_one_letter_code
_entity_poly.pdbx_strand_id
1 'polypeptide(L)'
;MTMRFSTFIRNNLQAIIADWDAFARTLFPAARTLSKAALRDHSREILLAICDDMERLQTEAERSAKSMQMETDETAPESAAATHGELRQLEGFDLLQLVGEFRAMRASVLALWRGSARDMTGDAAVEEIIRFNEALDQALAESVDSYSARVDVSRDMFMAVLGHDLRGPLSGIAMTGLLLSKPAISDEARLQAGARIGRASTAMSRLITDLLEFTRSRLGSGIPIEKSACDLRKVCEEAVDAARTSHPEVHFDLKMTGDLNVEADVTRIQQVLSNLLSNAIQHGDRQKPIVLIADGERDDIVIRVANSGKPIPEGALQVIFEPLVQAPSDPRDFDDRSKTSLGLGLYIVRQIVRGHGGEITVESSSEVGTQFSIRLPRGKV
;
A
#
# COMPACT_ATOMS: atom_id res chain seq x y z
N MET A 1 34.65 23.05 30.30
CA MET A 1 34.63 22.71 28.88
C MET A 1 33.14 22.58 28.49
N THR A 2 32.59 23.55 27.81
CA THR A 2 31.16 23.59 27.47
C THR A 2 30.85 22.46 26.50
N MET A 3 29.89 21.61 26.83
CA MET A 3 29.48 20.50 25.97
C MET A 3 28.75 21.05 24.74
N ARG A 4 29.19 20.74 23.51
CA ARG A 4 28.53 21.13 22.28
C ARG A 4 27.15 20.47 22.18
N PHE A 5 26.22 21.14 21.54
CA PHE A 5 24.84 20.63 21.38
C PHE A 5 24.79 19.31 20.58
N SER A 6 25.58 19.17 19.52
CA SER A 6 25.74 17.92 18.78
C SER A 6 26.22 16.77 19.67
N THR A 7 27.21 17.02 20.54
CA THR A 7 27.71 16.03 21.52
C THR A 7 26.59 15.64 22.51
N PHE A 8 25.80 16.61 22.95
CA PHE A 8 24.66 16.34 23.83
C PHE A 8 23.61 15.43 23.12
N ILE A 9 23.25 15.72 21.89
CA ILE A 9 22.30 14.88 21.10
C ILE A 9 22.84 13.46 20.99
N ARG A 10 24.10 13.27 20.60
CA ARG A 10 24.76 11.95 20.50
C ARG A 10 24.70 11.17 21.80
N ASN A 11 24.97 11.83 22.94
CA ASN A 11 24.97 11.20 24.25
C ASN A 11 23.55 10.84 24.76
N ASN A 12 22.52 11.53 24.29
CA ASN A 12 21.14 11.34 24.71
C ASN A 12 20.25 10.71 23.61
N LEU A 13 20.86 10.18 22.56
CA LEU A 13 20.18 9.70 21.36
C LEU A 13 19.05 8.70 21.68
N GLN A 14 19.30 7.76 22.57
CA GLN A 14 18.31 6.75 22.97
C GLN A 14 17.10 7.35 23.68
N ALA A 15 17.30 8.34 24.54
CA ALA A 15 16.20 9.01 25.24
C ALA A 15 15.34 9.83 24.27
N ILE A 16 15.98 10.56 23.33
CA ILE A 16 15.31 11.35 22.31
C ILE A 16 14.46 10.44 21.40
N ILE A 17 15.04 9.31 20.91
CA ILE A 17 14.33 8.36 20.04
C ILE A 17 13.17 7.69 20.79
N ALA A 18 13.33 7.36 22.07
CA ALA A 18 12.26 6.75 22.86
C ALA A 18 11.06 7.70 23.03
N ASP A 19 11.33 8.97 23.26
CA ASP A 19 10.31 10.02 23.41
C ASP A 19 9.58 10.26 22.09
N TRP A 20 10.33 10.33 21.00
CA TRP A 20 9.81 10.46 19.65
C TRP A 20 8.97 9.23 19.22
N ASP A 21 9.45 8.00 19.49
CA ASP A 21 8.72 6.74 19.23
C ASP A 21 7.37 6.70 19.99
N ALA A 22 7.36 7.16 21.23
CA ALA A 22 6.15 7.28 22.04
C ALA A 22 5.14 8.26 21.40
N PHE A 23 5.63 9.37 20.88
CA PHE A 23 4.79 10.36 20.19
C PHE A 23 4.28 9.83 18.82
N ALA A 24 5.15 9.26 17.99
CA ALA A 24 4.80 8.71 16.70
C ALA A 24 3.65 7.69 16.80
N ARG A 25 3.63 6.89 17.86
CA ARG A 25 2.55 5.93 18.15
C ARG A 25 1.21 6.57 18.52
N THR A 26 1.20 7.80 19.02
CA THR A 26 -0.06 8.50 19.33
C THR A 26 -0.73 9.05 18.09
N LEU A 27 0.04 9.28 17.03
CA LEU A 27 -0.47 9.87 15.80
C LEU A 27 -1.30 8.90 14.94
N PHE A 28 -1.19 7.55 15.20
CA PHE A 28 -1.77 6.58 14.26
C PHE A 28 -2.36 5.30 14.84
N PRO A 29 -3.52 4.86 14.27
CA PRO A 29 -3.92 3.45 14.30
C PRO A 29 -2.99 2.56 13.45
N ALA A 30 -2.45 3.06 12.33
CA ALA A 30 -1.58 2.32 11.41
C ALA A 30 -0.16 2.11 11.96
N ALA A 31 0.40 3.06 12.73
CA ALA A 31 1.71 2.90 13.38
C ALA A 31 1.75 1.75 14.40
N ARG A 32 0.61 1.21 14.82
CA ARG A 32 0.55 0.04 15.70
C ARG A 32 0.99 -1.26 15.02
N THR A 33 1.01 -1.31 13.69
CA THR A 33 1.40 -2.49 12.90
C THR A 33 2.86 -2.47 12.44
N LEU A 34 3.54 -1.32 12.53
CA LEU A 34 4.94 -1.20 12.14
C LEU A 34 5.86 -1.81 13.19
N SER A 35 6.93 -2.50 12.74
CA SER A 35 7.92 -3.04 13.65
C SER A 35 8.66 -1.91 14.38
N LYS A 36 8.93 -2.09 15.66
CA LYS A 36 9.71 -1.12 16.48
C LYS A 36 11.09 -0.80 15.88
N ALA A 37 11.66 -1.74 15.11
CA ALA A 37 12.96 -1.58 14.49
C ALA A 37 12.91 -0.59 13.31
N ALA A 38 11.95 -0.73 12.41
CA ALA A 38 11.82 0.15 11.24
C ALA A 38 11.55 1.61 11.61
N LEU A 39 10.76 1.84 12.67
CA LEU A 39 10.52 3.20 13.19
C LEU A 39 11.78 3.85 13.78
N ARG A 40 12.67 3.07 14.42
CA ARG A 40 13.81 3.58 15.19
C ARG A 40 15.05 3.84 14.37
N ASP A 41 15.29 3.05 13.32
CA ASP A 41 16.56 3.14 12.58
C ASP A 41 16.68 4.46 11.83
N HIS A 42 15.63 4.91 11.16
CA HIS A 42 15.67 6.14 10.36
C HIS A 42 15.72 7.41 11.23
N SER A 43 15.03 7.46 12.36
CA SER A 43 15.10 8.62 13.28
C SER A 43 16.49 8.78 13.89
N ARG A 44 17.18 7.67 14.13
CA ARG A 44 18.56 7.67 14.57
C ARG A 44 19.50 8.26 13.52
N GLU A 45 19.35 7.84 12.27
CA GLU A 45 20.15 8.30 11.14
C GLU A 45 19.93 9.80 10.86
N ILE A 46 18.68 10.26 10.91
CA ILE A 46 18.35 11.68 10.79
C ILE A 46 19.03 12.51 11.89
N LEU A 47 18.91 12.10 13.15
CA LEU A 47 19.56 12.82 14.25
C LEU A 47 21.08 12.86 14.14
N LEU A 48 21.69 11.77 13.66
CA LEU A 48 23.13 11.73 13.42
C LEU A 48 23.53 12.65 12.25
N ALA A 49 22.78 12.66 11.16
CA ALA A 49 23.00 13.55 10.02
C ALA A 49 22.86 15.03 10.42
N ILE A 50 21.88 15.37 11.26
CA ILE A 50 21.75 16.70 11.86
C ILE A 50 22.97 17.07 12.68
N CYS A 51 23.49 16.14 13.52
CA CYS A 51 24.70 16.40 14.30
C CYS A 51 25.92 16.63 13.40
N ASP A 52 26.06 15.84 12.32
CA ASP A 52 27.17 15.98 11.36
C ASP A 52 27.10 17.31 10.61
N ASP A 53 25.89 17.75 10.24
CA ASP A 53 25.68 19.06 9.60
C ASP A 53 26.00 20.22 10.54
N MET A 54 25.63 20.14 11.82
CA MET A 54 25.98 21.12 12.84
C MET A 54 27.49 21.24 13.08
N GLU A 55 28.24 20.17 12.87
CA GLU A 55 29.71 20.15 13.07
C GLU A 55 30.49 20.65 11.85
N ARG A 56 29.87 20.73 10.67
CA ARG A 56 30.48 21.27 9.46
C ARG A 56 30.71 22.78 9.60
N LEU A 57 31.90 23.24 9.22
CA LEU A 57 32.19 24.65 9.07
C LEU A 57 31.48 25.16 7.82
N GLN A 58 30.40 25.90 7.99
CA GLN A 58 29.66 26.51 6.88
C GLN A 58 29.94 28.00 6.82
N THR A 59 30.14 28.51 5.61
CA THR A 59 30.21 29.94 5.35
C THR A 59 28.81 30.58 5.42
N GLU A 60 28.76 31.90 5.63
CA GLU A 60 27.49 32.65 5.63
C GLU A 60 26.73 32.52 4.30
N ALA A 61 27.46 32.41 3.17
CA ALA A 61 26.89 32.19 1.84
C ALA A 61 26.25 30.79 1.71
N GLU A 62 26.89 29.74 2.21
CA GLU A 62 26.35 28.37 2.24
C GLU A 62 25.10 28.27 3.10
N ARG A 63 25.07 28.95 4.27
CA ARG A 63 23.88 29.04 5.12
C ARG A 63 22.73 29.72 4.42
N SER A 64 22.99 30.83 3.71
CA SER A 64 21.98 31.56 2.96
C SER A 64 21.46 30.74 1.78
N ALA A 65 22.32 30.01 1.08
CA ALA A 65 21.94 29.11 -0.02
C ALA A 65 21.04 27.95 0.48
N LYS A 66 21.40 27.34 1.62
CA LYS A 66 20.55 26.31 2.28
C LYS A 66 19.19 26.84 2.65
N SER A 67 19.10 28.01 3.27
CA SER A 67 17.83 28.62 3.70
C SER A 67 16.92 28.97 2.53
N MET A 68 17.48 29.12 1.30
CA MET A 68 16.74 29.41 0.07
C MET A 68 16.49 28.18 -0.82
N GLN A 69 16.81 26.96 -0.37
CA GLN A 69 16.71 25.73 -1.17
C GLN A 69 17.43 25.78 -2.52
N MET A 70 18.54 26.51 -2.63
CA MET A 70 19.26 26.73 -3.89
C MET A 70 20.33 25.66 -4.20
N GLU A 71 20.59 24.72 -3.32
CA GLU A 71 21.53 23.61 -3.54
C GLU A 71 20.80 22.27 -3.46
N THR A 72 20.41 21.74 -4.62
CA THR A 72 20.16 20.30 -4.82
C THR A 72 21.33 19.75 -5.64
N ASP A 73 22.29 19.12 -4.98
CA ASP A 73 23.30 18.31 -5.67
C ASP A 73 22.63 16.99 -6.08
N GLU A 74 22.19 16.89 -7.34
CA GLU A 74 21.56 15.69 -7.92
C GLU A 74 22.49 14.46 -7.88
N THR A 75 23.77 14.63 -7.53
CA THR A 75 24.75 13.54 -7.45
C THR A 75 25.04 13.08 -6.02
N ALA A 76 24.47 13.74 -5.01
CA ALA A 76 24.65 13.37 -3.62
C ALA A 76 23.91 12.05 -3.29
N PRO A 77 24.47 11.17 -2.45
CA PRO A 77 23.75 10.00 -1.98
C PRO A 77 22.49 10.44 -1.23
N GLU A 78 21.41 9.67 -1.42
CA GLU A 78 20.10 9.92 -0.80
C GLU A 78 20.23 10.11 0.72
N SER A 79 19.74 11.24 1.22
CA SER A 79 19.87 11.54 2.64
C SER A 79 18.93 10.68 3.49
N ALA A 80 19.29 10.45 4.76
CA ALA A 80 18.43 9.74 5.71
C ALA A 80 17.04 10.40 5.84
N ALA A 81 16.98 11.73 5.70
CA ALA A 81 15.74 12.49 5.70
C ALA A 81 14.90 12.24 4.45
N ALA A 82 15.52 12.18 3.27
CA ALA A 82 14.85 11.84 2.01
C ALA A 82 14.26 10.41 2.07
N THR A 83 15.07 9.43 2.45
CA THR A 83 14.62 8.04 2.64
C THR A 83 13.45 7.95 3.64
N HIS A 84 13.50 8.72 4.74
CA HIS A 84 12.41 8.79 5.71
C HIS A 84 11.10 9.31 5.07
N GLY A 85 11.17 10.37 4.27
CA GLY A 85 10.02 10.92 3.57
C GLY A 85 9.35 9.90 2.64
N GLU A 86 10.14 9.17 1.85
CA GLU A 86 9.64 8.11 0.97
C GLU A 86 8.96 6.97 1.74
N LEU A 87 9.60 6.49 2.80
CA LEU A 87 9.09 5.38 3.60
C LEU A 87 7.78 5.76 4.30
N ARG A 88 7.67 6.99 4.82
CA ARG A 88 6.43 7.47 5.42
C ARG A 88 5.28 7.52 4.42
N GLN A 89 5.57 7.91 3.18
CA GLN A 89 4.58 7.87 2.10
C GLN A 89 4.11 6.43 1.81
N LEU A 90 5.05 5.48 1.73
CA LEU A 90 4.73 4.06 1.51
C LEU A 90 3.92 3.44 2.66
N GLU A 91 4.20 3.85 3.89
CA GLU A 91 3.49 3.42 5.10
C GLU A 91 2.10 4.07 5.24
N GLY A 92 1.74 5.01 4.37
CA GLY A 92 0.43 5.67 4.34
C GLY A 92 0.30 6.83 5.33
N PHE A 93 1.42 7.40 5.74
CA PHE A 93 1.44 8.63 6.51
C PHE A 93 1.02 9.80 5.62
N ASP A 94 0.26 10.75 6.15
CA ASP A 94 0.03 12.01 5.48
C ASP A 94 1.15 13.02 5.76
N LEU A 95 1.18 14.09 4.96
CA LEU A 95 2.23 15.11 5.07
C LEU A 95 2.22 15.83 6.44
N LEU A 96 1.03 16.06 7.02
CA LEU A 96 0.92 16.71 8.34
C LEU A 96 1.53 15.85 9.43
N GLN A 97 1.46 14.57 9.27
CA GLN A 97 1.97 13.59 10.19
C GLN A 97 3.49 13.49 10.10
N LEU A 98 4.03 13.48 8.88
CA LEU A 98 5.48 13.60 8.66
C LEU A 98 6.04 14.88 9.33
N VAL A 99 5.40 16.02 9.10
CA VAL A 99 5.78 17.29 9.76
C VAL A 99 5.63 17.19 11.29
N GLY A 100 4.60 16.49 11.77
CA GLY A 100 4.36 16.23 13.19
C GLY A 100 5.52 15.48 13.86
N GLU A 101 6.11 14.49 13.18
CA GLU A 101 7.27 13.75 13.67
C GLU A 101 8.49 14.64 13.88
N PHE A 102 8.82 15.51 12.92
CA PHE A 102 9.94 16.47 13.07
C PHE A 102 9.68 17.50 14.16
N ARG A 103 8.44 17.96 14.33
CA ARG A 103 8.05 18.87 15.44
C ARG A 103 8.23 18.20 16.79
N ALA A 104 7.87 16.94 16.92
CA ALA A 104 8.09 16.17 18.14
C ALA A 104 9.57 15.99 18.44
N MET A 105 10.36 15.62 17.43
CA MET A 105 11.81 15.49 17.55
C MET A 105 12.44 16.78 18.06
N ARG A 106 12.08 17.93 17.48
CA ARG A 106 12.52 19.26 17.95
C ARG A 106 12.17 19.48 19.41
N ALA A 107 10.92 19.22 19.78
CA ALA A 107 10.43 19.44 21.13
C ALA A 107 11.17 18.57 22.16
N SER A 108 11.37 17.29 21.87
CA SER A 108 12.09 16.34 22.73
C SER A 108 13.55 16.75 22.93
N VAL A 109 14.26 17.09 21.85
CA VAL A 109 15.66 17.53 21.94
C VAL A 109 15.79 18.80 22.78
N LEU A 110 14.99 19.83 22.52
CA LEU A 110 15.06 21.10 23.24
C LEU A 110 14.63 20.97 24.72
N ALA A 111 13.65 20.11 25.02
CA ALA A 111 13.21 19.87 26.39
C ALA A 111 14.32 19.19 27.23
N LEU A 112 14.99 18.18 26.67
CA LEU A 112 16.11 17.50 27.32
C LEU A 112 17.32 18.42 27.45
N TRP A 113 17.63 19.21 26.42
CA TRP A 113 18.71 20.19 26.46
C TRP A 113 18.52 21.21 27.59
N ARG A 114 17.32 21.81 27.70
CA ARG A 114 17.01 22.76 28.77
C ARG A 114 17.23 22.21 30.18
N GLY A 115 16.96 20.91 30.35
CA GLY A 115 17.19 20.23 31.65
C GLY A 115 18.67 20.06 31.98
N SER A 116 19.53 19.96 30.96
CA SER A 116 20.98 19.71 31.12
C SER A 116 21.84 20.97 31.04
N ALA A 117 21.33 22.05 30.47
CA ALA A 117 22.09 23.26 30.10
C ALA A 117 22.19 24.28 31.25
N ARG A 118 22.27 23.85 32.53
CA ARG A 118 22.35 24.78 33.67
C ARG A 118 23.60 25.65 33.66
N ASP A 119 24.65 25.32 32.92
CA ASP A 119 25.94 26.01 32.88
C ASP A 119 26.21 26.78 31.58
N MET A 120 25.26 26.79 30.61
CA MET A 120 25.40 27.55 29.36
C MET A 120 24.57 28.83 29.41
N THR A 121 25.22 29.94 29.71
CA THR A 121 24.61 31.27 29.60
C THR A 121 25.38 32.05 28.53
N GLY A 122 24.64 32.58 27.50
CA GLY A 122 25.22 33.51 26.54
C GLY A 122 24.97 33.17 25.08
N ASP A 123 25.51 33.98 24.19
CA ASP A 123 25.32 33.96 22.73
C ASP A 123 25.69 32.61 22.09
N ALA A 124 26.67 31.88 22.66
CA ALA A 124 27.08 30.57 22.15
C ALA A 124 25.99 29.48 22.26
N ALA A 125 25.16 29.50 23.31
CA ALA A 125 24.04 28.55 23.42
C ALA A 125 22.92 28.85 22.41
N VAL A 126 22.69 30.12 22.15
CA VAL A 126 21.73 30.56 21.16
C VAL A 126 22.16 30.15 19.75
N GLU A 127 23.44 30.34 19.43
CA GLU A 127 24.02 29.96 18.15
C GLU A 127 23.90 28.44 17.89
N GLU A 128 24.17 27.61 18.89
CA GLU A 128 24.01 26.15 18.77
C GLU A 128 22.55 25.72 18.54
N ILE A 129 21.58 26.41 19.19
CA ILE A 129 20.14 26.17 18.98
C ILE A 129 19.73 26.61 17.58
N ILE A 130 20.25 27.73 17.07
CA ILE A 130 19.96 28.20 15.71
C ILE A 130 20.46 27.15 14.70
N ARG A 131 21.69 26.69 14.82
CA ARG A 131 22.26 25.63 13.94
C ARG A 131 21.45 24.36 13.96
N PHE A 132 21.00 23.93 15.13
CA PHE A 132 20.14 22.76 15.26
C PHE A 132 18.81 22.94 14.50
N ASN A 133 18.17 24.12 14.67
CA ASN A 133 16.93 24.38 13.96
C ASN A 133 17.12 24.45 12.43
N GLU A 134 18.20 25.08 11.95
CA GLU A 134 18.54 25.12 10.52
C GLU A 134 18.74 23.70 9.95
N ALA A 135 19.50 22.85 10.64
CA ALA A 135 19.75 21.48 10.19
C ALA A 135 18.47 20.61 10.24
N LEU A 136 17.64 20.80 11.25
CA LEU A 136 16.37 20.09 11.37
C LEU A 136 15.35 20.53 10.29
N ASP A 137 15.29 21.85 10.02
CA ASP A 137 14.41 22.38 8.97
C ASP A 137 14.87 21.94 7.59
N GLN A 138 16.17 21.82 7.33
CA GLN A 138 16.71 21.23 6.11
C GLN A 138 16.30 19.75 5.98
N ALA A 139 16.47 18.95 7.02
CA ALA A 139 16.06 17.54 7.01
C ALA A 139 14.54 17.39 6.79
N LEU A 140 13.74 18.28 7.38
CA LEU A 140 12.29 18.32 7.13
C LEU A 140 11.99 18.63 5.66
N ALA A 141 12.67 19.65 5.08
CA ALA A 141 12.47 20.02 3.69
C ALA A 141 12.81 18.86 2.74
N GLU A 142 13.93 18.18 2.95
CA GLU A 142 14.33 16.99 2.18
C GLU A 142 13.31 15.85 2.29
N SER A 143 12.80 15.58 3.51
CA SER A 143 11.76 14.58 3.72
C SER A 143 10.45 14.92 3.00
N VAL A 144 10.04 16.20 3.04
CA VAL A 144 8.82 16.67 2.38
C VAL A 144 8.96 16.60 0.85
N ASP A 145 10.12 16.96 0.33
CA ASP A 145 10.40 16.93 -1.11
C ASP A 145 10.34 15.49 -1.64
N SER A 146 11.07 14.56 -1.01
CA SER A 146 11.03 13.13 -1.36
C SER A 146 9.64 12.52 -1.21
N TYR A 147 8.90 12.86 -0.13
CA TYR A 147 7.52 12.45 0.04
C TYR A 147 6.65 12.93 -1.14
N SER A 148 6.77 14.20 -1.53
CA SER A 148 5.98 14.80 -2.60
C SER A 148 6.33 14.22 -3.96
N ALA A 149 7.63 14.06 -4.27
CA ALA A 149 8.10 13.40 -5.48
C ALA A 149 7.55 11.97 -5.61
N ARG A 150 7.53 11.21 -4.51
CA ARG A 150 6.97 9.86 -4.47
C ARG A 150 5.46 9.85 -4.74
N VAL A 151 4.73 10.83 -4.20
CA VAL A 151 3.29 11.00 -4.47
C VAL A 151 3.05 11.28 -5.95
N ASP A 152 3.84 12.18 -6.56
CA ASP A 152 3.70 12.52 -7.97
C ASP A 152 4.03 11.33 -8.89
N VAL A 153 5.13 10.62 -8.64
CA VAL A 153 5.47 9.38 -9.37
C VAL A 153 4.34 8.35 -9.27
N SER A 154 3.79 8.15 -8.06
CA SER A 154 2.67 7.22 -7.86
C SER A 154 1.43 7.65 -8.64
N ARG A 155 1.15 8.97 -8.69
CA ARG A 155 0.02 9.53 -9.44
C ARG A 155 0.20 9.37 -10.95
N ASP A 156 1.39 9.68 -11.46
CA ASP A 156 1.69 9.60 -12.89
C ASP A 156 1.68 8.15 -13.38
N MET A 157 2.25 7.24 -12.60
CA MET A 157 2.16 5.80 -12.87
C MET A 157 0.71 5.32 -12.88
N PHE A 158 -0.10 5.77 -11.91
CA PHE A 158 -1.54 5.47 -11.87
C PHE A 158 -2.26 5.94 -13.14
N MET A 159 -2.02 7.18 -13.59
CA MET A 159 -2.64 7.71 -14.80
C MET A 159 -2.19 6.96 -16.05
N ALA A 160 -0.91 6.55 -16.13
CA ALA A 160 -0.39 5.76 -17.25
C ALA A 160 -1.04 4.38 -17.33
N VAL A 161 -1.12 3.65 -16.20
CA VAL A 161 -1.74 2.32 -16.10
C VAL A 161 -3.23 2.41 -16.40
N LEU A 162 -3.94 3.38 -15.81
CA LEU A 162 -5.37 3.61 -16.07
C LEU A 162 -5.65 3.86 -17.56
N GLY A 163 -4.86 4.76 -18.19
CA GLY A 163 -5.01 5.06 -19.60
C GLY A 163 -4.76 3.85 -20.50
N HIS A 164 -3.80 3.00 -20.15
CA HIS A 164 -3.53 1.76 -20.86
C HIS A 164 -4.68 0.76 -20.72
N ASP A 165 -5.13 0.51 -19.49
CA ASP A 165 -6.11 -0.54 -19.20
C ASP A 165 -7.53 -0.19 -19.62
N LEU A 166 -7.86 1.10 -19.71
CA LEU A 166 -9.12 1.56 -20.30
C LEU A 166 -9.09 1.50 -21.84
N ARG A 167 -7.94 1.73 -22.47
CA ARG A 167 -7.81 1.72 -23.93
C ARG A 167 -8.07 0.34 -24.52
N GLY A 168 -7.66 -0.74 -23.85
CA GLY A 168 -7.85 -2.12 -24.30
C GLY A 168 -9.33 -2.46 -24.57
N PRO A 169 -10.20 -2.46 -23.56
CA PRO A 169 -11.62 -2.77 -23.73
C PRO A 169 -12.34 -1.76 -24.65
N LEU A 170 -11.99 -0.47 -24.59
CA LEU A 170 -12.56 0.55 -25.47
C LEU A 170 -12.25 0.27 -26.95
N SER A 171 -11.00 -0.07 -27.27
CA SER A 171 -10.58 -0.48 -28.61
C SER A 171 -11.31 -1.75 -29.07
N GLY A 172 -11.50 -2.71 -28.16
CA GLY A 172 -12.28 -3.92 -28.41
C GLY A 172 -13.73 -3.61 -28.80
N ILE A 173 -14.38 -2.69 -28.08
CA ILE A 173 -15.73 -2.22 -28.37
C ILE A 173 -15.76 -1.52 -29.75
N ALA A 174 -14.83 -0.58 -29.99
CA ALA A 174 -14.77 0.18 -31.25
C ALA A 174 -14.56 -0.75 -32.47
N MET A 175 -13.61 -1.67 -32.40
CA MET A 175 -13.36 -2.64 -33.49
C MET A 175 -14.55 -3.55 -33.72
N THR A 176 -15.23 -3.98 -32.64
CA THR A 176 -16.43 -4.82 -32.75
C THR A 176 -17.60 -4.03 -33.36
N GLY A 177 -17.74 -2.75 -33.00
CA GLY A 177 -18.71 -1.84 -33.62
C GLY A 177 -18.50 -1.68 -35.15
N LEU A 178 -17.22 -1.51 -35.57
CA LEU A 178 -16.87 -1.48 -36.99
C LEU A 178 -17.19 -2.81 -37.71
N LEU A 179 -16.99 -3.95 -37.03
CA LEU A 179 -17.36 -5.26 -37.59
C LEU A 179 -18.90 -5.35 -37.81
N LEU A 180 -19.69 -4.92 -36.84
CA LEU A 180 -21.14 -4.92 -36.90
C LEU A 180 -21.72 -3.97 -37.97
N SER A 181 -20.97 -2.95 -38.39
CA SER A 181 -21.35 -2.01 -39.42
C SER A 181 -21.24 -2.58 -40.85
N LYS A 182 -20.64 -3.76 -41.02
CA LYS A 182 -20.50 -4.40 -42.34
C LYS A 182 -21.83 -4.97 -42.82
N PRO A 183 -22.22 -4.75 -44.10
CA PRO A 183 -23.55 -5.16 -44.63
C PRO A 183 -23.80 -6.68 -44.61
N ALA A 184 -22.74 -7.50 -44.72
CA ALA A 184 -22.84 -8.96 -44.83
C ALA A 184 -22.18 -9.67 -43.65
N ILE A 185 -22.68 -9.44 -42.43
CA ILE A 185 -22.23 -10.16 -41.23
C ILE A 185 -23.16 -11.34 -40.93
N SER A 186 -22.58 -12.52 -40.65
CA SER A 186 -23.37 -13.70 -40.26
C SER A 186 -24.00 -13.52 -38.87
N ASP A 187 -25.10 -14.23 -38.59
CA ASP A 187 -25.75 -14.19 -37.28
C ASP A 187 -24.84 -14.70 -36.17
N GLU A 188 -24.02 -15.71 -36.46
CA GLU A 188 -23.01 -16.19 -35.50
C GLU A 188 -21.97 -15.11 -35.15
N ALA A 189 -21.49 -14.38 -36.19
CA ALA A 189 -20.54 -13.27 -35.94
C ALA A 189 -21.19 -12.11 -35.19
N ARG A 190 -22.52 -11.87 -35.37
CA ARG A 190 -23.27 -10.89 -34.56
C ARG A 190 -23.34 -11.30 -33.08
N LEU A 191 -23.66 -12.57 -32.82
CA LEU A 191 -23.71 -13.09 -31.44
C LEU A 191 -22.33 -13.00 -30.76
N GLN A 192 -21.27 -13.39 -31.47
CA GLN A 192 -19.89 -13.28 -30.96
C GLN A 192 -19.50 -11.82 -30.72
N ALA A 193 -19.88 -10.90 -31.59
CA ALA A 193 -19.65 -9.47 -31.42
C ALA A 193 -20.39 -8.91 -30.22
N GLY A 194 -21.66 -9.29 -30.02
CA GLY A 194 -22.40 -8.93 -28.80
C GLY A 194 -21.75 -9.42 -27.51
N ALA A 195 -21.31 -10.68 -27.51
CA ALA A 195 -20.59 -11.24 -26.38
C ALA A 195 -19.25 -10.52 -26.09
N ARG A 196 -18.52 -10.09 -27.15
CA ARG A 196 -17.27 -9.31 -26.98
C ARG A 196 -17.54 -7.94 -26.36
N ILE A 197 -18.55 -7.22 -26.85
CA ILE A 197 -18.96 -5.91 -26.31
C ILE A 197 -19.37 -6.06 -24.84
N GLY A 198 -20.18 -7.09 -24.52
CA GLY A 198 -20.61 -7.36 -23.16
C GLY A 198 -19.42 -7.58 -22.21
N ARG A 199 -18.46 -8.43 -22.59
CA ARG A 199 -17.25 -8.66 -21.80
C ARG A 199 -16.41 -7.38 -21.60
N ALA A 200 -16.21 -6.60 -22.67
CA ALA A 200 -15.46 -5.36 -22.61
C ALA A 200 -16.14 -4.31 -21.71
N SER A 201 -17.47 -4.20 -21.78
CA SER A 201 -18.28 -3.31 -20.92
C SER A 201 -18.18 -3.72 -19.45
N THR A 202 -18.28 -5.01 -19.14
CA THR A 202 -18.13 -5.53 -17.78
C THR A 202 -16.72 -5.25 -17.22
N ALA A 203 -15.68 -5.45 -18.04
CA ALA A 203 -14.30 -5.15 -17.66
C ALA A 203 -14.12 -3.65 -17.35
N MET A 204 -14.64 -2.76 -18.19
CA MET A 204 -14.60 -1.31 -17.95
C MET A 204 -15.36 -0.91 -16.68
N SER A 205 -16.54 -1.45 -16.44
CA SER A 205 -17.32 -1.17 -15.22
C SER A 205 -16.55 -1.57 -13.98
N ARG A 206 -15.86 -2.73 -14.00
CA ARG A 206 -15.00 -3.18 -12.90
C ARG A 206 -13.83 -2.21 -12.67
N LEU A 207 -13.11 -1.81 -13.73
CA LEU A 207 -12.01 -0.85 -13.63
C LEU A 207 -12.45 0.48 -13.00
N ILE A 208 -13.62 0.99 -13.43
CA ILE A 208 -14.19 2.23 -12.88
C ILE A 208 -14.54 2.06 -11.39
N THR A 209 -15.15 0.95 -11.01
CA THR A 209 -15.49 0.65 -9.61
C THR A 209 -14.22 0.58 -8.75
N ASP A 210 -13.21 -0.17 -9.20
CA ASP A 210 -11.91 -0.30 -8.51
C ASP A 210 -11.23 1.06 -8.35
N LEU A 211 -11.29 1.93 -9.37
CA LEU A 211 -10.78 3.29 -9.33
C LEU A 211 -11.49 4.16 -8.29
N LEU A 212 -12.82 4.12 -8.27
CA LEU A 212 -13.61 4.89 -7.30
C LEU A 212 -13.35 4.43 -5.86
N GLU A 213 -13.18 3.14 -5.64
CA GLU A 213 -12.85 2.59 -4.32
C GLU A 213 -11.44 2.96 -3.88
N PHE A 214 -10.48 2.90 -4.79
CA PHE A 214 -9.12 3.35 -4.53
C PHE A 214 -9.08 4.83 -4.14
N THR A 215 -9.75 5.69 -4.90
CA THR A 215 -9.80 7.13 -4.61
C THR A 215 -10.46 7.43 -3.26
N ARG A 216 -11.55 6.75 -2.92
CA ARG A 216 -12.23 6.87 -1.61
C ARG A 216 -11.31 6.41 -0.47
N SER A 217 -10.63 5.29 -0.64
CA SER A 217 -9.70 4.76 0.36
C SER A 217 -8.54 5.72 0.64
N ARG A 218 -8.02 6.42 -0.38
CA ARG A 218 -6.94 7.42 -0.26
C ARG A 218 -7.38 8.72 0.42
N LEU A 219 -8.64 9.10 0.31
CA LEU A 219 -9.19 10.32 0.93
C LEU A 219 -9.43 10.17 2.44
N GLY A 220 -8.95 9.09 3.06
CA GLY A 220 -8.97 8.88 4.52
C GLY A 220 -10.28 8.34 5.09
N SER A 221 -11.33 8.17 4.28
CA SER A 221 -12.61 7.62 4.74
C SER A 221 -12.68 6.08 4.71
N GLY A 222 -11.64 5.41 4.20
CA GLY A 222 -11.63 3.96 4.02
C GLY A 222 -12.74 3.48 3.06
N ILE A 223 -12.87 2.16 2.90
CA ILE A 223 -14.02 1.57 2.21
C ILE A 223 -15.16 1.45 3.23
N PRO A 224 -16.34 2.05 2.98
CA PRO A 224 -17.49 1.89 3.89
C PRO A 224 -17.88 0.42 4.01
N ILE A 225 -18.08 -0.06 5.24
CA ILE A 225 -18.49 -1.43 5.58
C ILE A 225 -19.80 -1.38 6.35
N GLU A 226 -20.83 -1.97 5.79
CA GLU A 226 -22.16 -2.06 6.39
C GLU A 226 -22.39 -3.52 6.83
N LYS A 227 -21.98 -3.84 8.07
CA LYS A 227 -22.08 -5.19 8.61
C LYS A 227 -23.52 -5.56 8.92
N SER A 228 -23.90 -6.78 8.56
CA SER A 228 -25.16 -7.42 8.93
C SER A 228 -24.92 -8.91 9.24
N ALA A 229 -25.80 -9.51 10.02
CA ALA A 229 -25.75 -10.94 10.29
C ALA A 229 -25.92 -11.73 8.97
N CYS A 230 -24.97 -12.57 8.61
CA CYS A 230 -24.98 -13.34 7.40
C CYS A 230 -24.34 -14.72 7.58
N ASP A 231 -24.71 -15.65 6.70
CA ASP A 231 -24.09 -16.96 6.57
C ASP A 231 -23.12 -16.93 5.37
N LEU A 232 -21.82 -16.95 5.65
CA LEU A 232 -20.78 -16.95 4.61
C LEU A 232 -20.78 -18.21 3.74
N ARG A 233 -21.46 -19.28 4.16
CA ARG A 233 -21.67 -20.47 3.33
C ARG A 233 -22.33 -20.09 2.01
N LYS A 234 -23.43 -19.35 2.07
CA LYS A 234 -24.17 -18.89 0.88
C LYS A 234 -23.30 -17.97 0.03
N VAL A 235 -22.56 -17.07 0.65
CA VAL A 235 -21.68 -16.13 -0.04
C VAL A 235 -20.57 -16.85 -0.81
N CYS A 236 -19.97 -17.89 -0.21
CA CYS A 236 -18.95 -18.72 -0.87
C CYS A 236 -19.54 -19.55 -2.03
N GLU A 237 -20.71 -20.15 -1.85
CA GLU A 237 -21.42 -20.91 -2.87
C GLU A 237 -21.73 -20.02 -4.08
N GLU A 238 -22.35 -18.87 -3.86
CA GLU A 238 -22.69 -17.90 -4.90
C GLU A 238 -21.45 -17.40 -5.66
N ALA A 239 -20.34 -17.12 -4.97
CA ALA A 239 -19.09 -16.68 -5.58
C ALA A 239 -18.48 -17.77 -6.50
N VAL A 240 -18.45 -19.02 -6.03
CA VAL A 240 -17.94 -20.15 -6.80
C VAL A 240 -18.84 -20.47 -7.99
N ASP A 241 -20.16 -20.43 -7.83
CA ASP A 241 -21.11 -20.69 -8.91
C ASP A 241 -21.06 -19.61 -10.00
N ALA A 242 -20.89 -18.35 -9.62
CA ALA A 242 -20.64 -17.27 -10.56
C ALA A 242 -19.32 -17.47 -11.35
N ALA A 243 -18.25 -17.91 -10.66
CA ALA A 243 -16.98 -18.23 -11.29
C ALA A 243 -17.09 -19.42 -12.25
N ARG A 244 -17.78 -20.50 -11.87
CA ARG A 244 -18.07 -21.67 -12.73
C ARG A 244 -18.85 -21.29 -13.98
N THR A 245 -19.86 -20.43 -13.83
CA THR A 245 -20.68 -19.96 -14.96
C THR A 245 -19.85 -19.14 -15.95
N SER A 246 -18.95 -18.30 -15.44
CA SER A 246 -18.11 -17.44 -16.28
C SER A 246 -16.92 -18.17 -16.90
N HIS A 247 -16.46 -19.24 -16.25
CA HIS A 247 -15.28 -20.04 -16.65
C HIS A 247 -15.57 -21.53 -16.55
N PRO A 248 -16.42 -22.08 -17.43
CA PRO A 248 -16.82 -23.49 -17.39
C PRO A 248 -15.67 -24.48 -17.62
N GLU A 249 -14.56 -23.98 -18.17
CA GLU A 249 -13.35 -24.77 -18.41
C GLU A 249 -12.46 -24.94 -17.15
N VAL A 250 -12.75 -24.19 -16.07
CA VAL A 250 -11.96 -24.21 -14.83
C VAL A 250 -12.67 -25.08 -13.78
N HIS A 251 -11.91 -25.95 -13.14
CA HIS A 251 -12.43 -26.78 -12.06
C HIS A 251 -12.32 -26.05 -10.70
N PHE A 252 -13.40 -26.06 -9.91
CA PHE A 252 -13.46 -25.42 -8.60
C PHE A 252 -13.85 -26.43 -7.53
N ASP A 253 -13.03 -26.57 -6.51
CA ASP A 253 -13.32 -27.33 -5.30
C ASP A 253 -13.74 -26.39 -4.17
N LEU A 254 -14.90 -26.64 -3.59
CA LEU A 254 -15.44 -25.86 -2.45
C LEU A 254 -15.52 -26.78 -1.22
N LYS A 255 -14.87 -26.37 -0.13
CA LYS A 255 -14.87 -27.08 1.15
C LYS A 255 -15.29 -26.13 2.26
N MET A 256 -16.28 -26.51 3.02
CA MET A 256 -16.83 -25.68 4.09
C MET A 256 -17.02 -26.50 5.35
N THR A 257 -16.48 -26.02 6.48
CA THR A 257 -16.52 -26.69 7.78
C THR A 257 -16.89 -25.70 8.88
N GLY A 258 -17.44 -26.19 9.96
CA GLY A 258 -17.80 -25.38 11.11
C GLY A 258 -19.01 -24.45 10.89
N ASP A 259 -19.17 -23.53 11.83
CA ASP A 259 -20.20 -22.49 11.78
C ASP A 259 -19.68 -21.26 11.03
N LEU A 260 -20.34 -20.84 9.96
CA LEU A 260 -19.96 -19.73 9.09
C LEU A 260 -20.84 -18.48 9.28
N ASN A 261 -21.63 -18.41 10.34
CA ASN A 261 -22.39 -17.22 10.69
C ASN A 261 -21.49 -16.12 11.27
N VAL A 262 -21.65 -14.90 10.77
CA VAL A 262 -20.82 -13.74 11.15
C VAL A 262 -21.55 -12.44 10.89
N GLU A 263 -21.10 -11.34 11.53
CA GLU A 263 -21.49 -9.98 11.14
C GLU A 263 -20.52 -9.46 10.08
N ALA A 264 -20.97 -9.40 8.82
CA ALA A 264 -20.17 -8.92 7.71
C ALA A 264 -21.02 -8.17 6.68
N ASP A 265 -20.36 -7.40 5.83
CA ASP A 265 -20.95 -6.82 4.64
C ASP A 265 -20.88 -7.83 3.49
N VAL A 266 -22.03 -8.44 3.18
CA VAL A 266 -22.15 -9.50 2.17
C VAL A 266 -21.61 -9.04 0.82
N THR A 267 -21.95 -7.82 0.36
CA THR A 267 -21.53 -7.29 -0.92
C THR A 267 -20.02 -7.14 -0.98
N ARG A 268 -19.40 -6.68 0.11
CA ARG A 268 -17.96 -6.53 0.20
C ARG A 268 -17.23 -7.87 0.28
N ILE A 269 -17.78 -8.85 0.98
CA ILE A 269 -17.19 -10.21 0.99
C ILE A 269 -17.33 -10.88 -0.38
N GLN A 270 -18.46 -10.73 -1.09
CA GLN A 270 -18.59 -11.18 -2.47
C GLN A 270 -17.54 -10.55 -3.39
N GLN A 271 -17.27 -9.26 -3.23
CA GLN A 271 -16.21 -8.56 -3.97
C GLN A 271 -14.81 -9.11 -3.67
N VAL A 272 -14.51 -9.38 -2.41
CA VAL A 272 -13.26 -10.02 -1.98
C VAL A 272 -13.08 -11.39 -2.64
N LEU A 273 -14.10 -12.24 -2.58
CA LEU A 273 -14.05 -13.58 -3.17
C LEU A 273 -13.93 -13.51 -4.70
N SER A 274 -14.67 -12.62 -5.35
CA SER A 274 -14.58 -12.40 -6.80
C SER A 274 -13.17 -11.98 -7.23
N ASN A 275 -12.52 -11.10 -6.47
CA ASN A 275 -11.16 -10.65 -6.76
C ASN A 275 -10.14 -11.79 -6.58
N LEU A 276 -10.24 -12.58 -5.50
CA LEU A 276 -9.33 -13.68 -5.26
C LEU A 276 -9.53 -14.84 -6.24
N LEU A 277 -10.79 -15.19 -6.57
CA LEU A 277 -11.10 -16.22 -7.57
C LEU A 277 -10.64 -15.77 -8.96
N SER A 278 -10.84 -14.50 -9.33
CA SER A 278 -10.34 -13.95 -10.60
C SER A 278 -8.82 -14.02 -10.70
N ASN A 279 -8.09 -13.69 -9.62
CA ASN A 279 -6.63 -13.86 -9.57
C ASN A 279 -6.21 -15.33 -9.71
N ALA A 280 -6.90 -16.24 -9.03
CA ALA A 280 -6.63 -17.67 -9.12
C ALA A 280 -6.86 -18.21 -10.55
N ILE A 281 -7.91 -17.74 -11.25
CA ILE A 281 -8.19 -18.11 -12.66
C ILE A 281 -7.11 -17.55 -13.60
N GLN A 282 -6.67 -16.32 -13.34
CA GLN A 282 -5.72 -15.62 -14.20
C GLN A 282 -4.30 -16.21 -14.10
N HIS A 283 -3.86 -16.55 -12.88
CA HIS A 283 -2.49 -16.95 -12.58
C HIS A 283 -2.35 -18.47 -12.29
N GLY A 284 -3.47 -19.18 -12.18
CA GLY A 284 -3.51 -20.60 -11.90
C GLY A 284 -3.20 -21.49 -13.12
N ASP A 285 -2.80 -22.71 -12.84
CA ASP A 285 -2.71 -23.79 -13.83
C ASP A 285 -4.12 -24.29 -14.15
N ARG A 286 -4.54 -24.18 -15.40
CA ARG A 286 -5.87 -24.58 -15.86
C ARG A 286 -6.19 -26.06 -15.74
N GLN A 287 -5.14 -26.90 -15.62
CA GLN A 287 -5.30 -28.34 -15.48
C GLN A 287 -5.53 -28.76 -14.02
N LYS A 288 -5.39 -27.83 -13.08
CA LYS A 288 -5.54 -28.09 -11.65
C LYS A 288 -6.71 -27.29 -11.07
N PRO A 289 -7.39 -27.84 -10.04
CA PRO A 289 -8.50 -27.14 -9.45
C PRO A 289 -8.08 -25.88 -8.68
N ILE A 290 -8.94 -24.87 -8.70
CA ILE A 290 -8.91 -23.76 -7.75
C ILE A 290 -9.71 -24.20 -6.53
N VAL A 291 -9.12 -24.07 -5.35
CA VAL A 291 -9.69 -24.56 -4.10
C VAL A 291 -10.13 -23.37 -3.24
N LEU A 292 -11.40 -23.32 -2.86
CA LEU A 292 -11.92 -22.42 -1.84
C LEU A 292 -12.28 -23.21 -0.60
N ILE A 293 -11.68 -22.85 0.54
CA ILE A 293 -11.94 -23.43 1.84
C ILE A 293 -12.49 -22.35 2.77
N ALA A 294 -13.63 -22.57 3.40
CA ALA A 294 -14.14 -21.72 4.46
C ALA A 294 -14.29 -22.55 5.74
N ASP A 295 -13.62 -22.11 6.81
CA ASP A 295 -13.56 -22.84 8.08
C ASP A 295 -13.98 -21.92 9.22
N GLY A 296 -15.06 -22.31 9.90
CA GLY A 296 -15.59 -21.61 11.05
C GLY A 296 -14.91 -22.06 12.34
N GLU A 297 -13.85 -21.36 12.74
CA GLU A 297 -13.21 -21.52 14.05
C GLU A 297 -14.04 -20.86 15.16
N ARG A 298 -13.66 -21.05 16.45
CA ARG A 298 -14.47 -20.52 17.58
C ARG A 298 -14.63 -19.00 17.55
N ASP A 299 -13.54 -18.29 17.33
CA ASP A 299 -13.48 -16.82 17.43
C ASP A 299 -13.41 -16.13 16.06
N ASP A 300 -13.01 -16.86 15.02
CA ASP A 300 -12.76 -16.35 13.68
C ASP A 300 -13.40 -17.24 12.61
N ILE A 301 -13.56 -16.69 11.41
CA ILE A 301 -13.78 -17.46 10.19
C ILE A 301 -12.55 -17.28 9.30
N VAL A 302 -12.01 -18.40 8.83
CA VAL A 302 -10.86 -18.40 7.92
C VAL A 302 -11.31 -18.84 6.53
N ILE A 303 -11.10 -17.98 5.54
CA ILE A 303 -11.39 -18.28 4.13
C ILE A 303 -10.06 -18.35 3.39
N ARG A 304 -9.82 -19.45 2.64
CA ARG A 304 -8.62 -19.66 1.86
C ARG A 304 -9.00 -19.87 0.40
N VAL A 305 -8.30 -19.15 -0.49
CA VAL A 305 -8.39 -19.38 -1.94
C VAL A 305 -7.01 -19.79 -2.41
N ALA A 306 -6.92 -21.00 -2.96
CA ALA A 306 -5.65 -21.59 -3.41
C ALA A 306 -5.71 -22.00 -4.88
N ASN A 307 -4.62 -21.75 -5.59
CA ASN A 307 -4.41 -22.18 -6.95
C ASN A 307 -3.00 -22.71 -7.15
N SER A 308 -2.83 -23.70 -8.02
CA SER A 308 -1.53 -24.10 -8.53
C SER A 308 -1.13 -23.17 -9.67
N GLY A 309 0.14 -22.80 -9.74
CA GLY A 309 0.66 -21.91 -10.79
C GLY A 309 2.11 -21.53 -10.56
N LYS A 310 2.64 -20.60 -11.31
CA LYS A 310 3.97 -20.05 -11.06
C LYS A 310 3.96 -19.36 -9.68
N PRO A 311 4.93 -19.63 -8.80
CA PRO A 311 4.98 -18.98 -7.49
C PRO A 311 5.25 -17.47 -7.63
N ILE A 312 4.69 -16.71 -6.72
CA ILE A 312 4.98 -15.27 -6.59
C ILE A 312 6.40 -15.15 -6.03
N PRO A 313 7.29 -14.34 -6.65
CA PRO A 313 8.64 -14.12 -6.13
C PRO A 313 8.61 -13.58 -4.71
N GLU A 314 9.55 -14.03 -3.85
CA GLU A 314 9.58 -13.67 -2.43
C GLU A 314 9.59 -12.15 -2.20
N GLY A 315 10.35 -11.40 -3.00
CA GLY A 315 10.37 -9.93 -2.93
C GLY A 315 9.04 -9.27 -3.32
N ALA A 316 8.18 -9.94 -4.10
CA ALA A 316 6.88 -9.43 -4.48
C ALA A 316 5.79 -9.71 -3.42
N LEU A 317 5.96 -10.77 -2.58
CA LEU A 317 4.99 -11.13 -1.55
C LEU A 317 4.71 -9.99 -0.54
N GLN A 318 5.70 -9.15 -0.29
CA GLN A 318 5.57 -8.02 0.63
C GLN A 318 4.78 -6.85 0.05
N VAL A 319 4.76 -6.72 -1.27
CA VAL A 319 4.20 -5.54 -1.96
C VAL A 319 2.95 -5.83 -2.81
N ILE A 320 2.54 -7.11 -2.98
CA ILE A 320 1.38 -7.45 -3.84
C ILE A 320 0.04 -6.85 -3.38
N PHE A 321 -0.05 -6.44 -2.13
CA PHE A 321 -1.21 -5.75 -1.58
C PHE A 321 -1.12 -4.22 -1.69
N GLU A 322 0.02 -3.69 -2.17
CA GLU A 322 0.14 -2.27 -2.47
C GLU A 322 -0.58 -1.92 -3.77
N PRO A 323 -1.14 -0.71 -3.88
CA PRO A 323 -1.87 -0.34 -5.08
C PRO A 323 -0.94 -0.25 -6.28
N LEU A 324 -1.45 -0.62 -7.46
CA LEU A 324 -0.75 -0.56 -8.76
C LEU A 324 0.44 -1.53 -8.90
N VAL A 325 0.63 -2.42 -7.96
CA VAL A 325 1.66 -3.46 -8.06
C VAL A 325 1.13 -4.59 -8.92
N GLN A 326 1.88 -4.90 -9.96
CA GLN A 326 1.68 -6.10 -10.79
C GLN A 326 2.91 -6.99 -10.64
N ALA A 327 2.70 -8.29 -10.48
CA ALA A 327 3.83 -9.22 -10.50
C ALA A 327 4.53 -9.14 -11.86
N PRO A 328 5.89 -9.15 -11.91
CA PRO A 328 6.61 -9.13 -13.17
C PRO A 328 6.16 -10.30 -14.06
N SER A 329 5.53 -9.99 -15.19
CA SER A 329 5.23 -10.98 -16.22
C SER A 329 6.47 -11.21 -17.06
N ASP A 330 6.78 -12.48 -17.40
CA ASP A 330 7.85 -12.81 -18.35
C ASP A 330 7.51 -12.14 -19.70
N PRO A 331 8.42 -11.35 -20.31
CA PRO A 331 8.20 -10.76 -21.63
C PRO A 331 7.87 -11.76 -22.74
N ARG A 332 8.08 -13.05 -22.49
CA ARG A 332 7.77 -14.16 -23.40
C ARG A 332 6.37 -14.74 -23.22
N ASP A 333 5.66 -14.40 -22.17
CA ASP A 333 4.25 -14.78 -21.99
C ASP A 333 3.37 -13.86 -22.87
N PHE A 334 3.26 -14.24 -24.14
CA PHE A 334 2.39 -13.60 -25.16
C PHE A 334 0.87 -13.83 -24.90
N ASP A 335 0.51 -14.45 -23.80
CA ASP A 335 -0.91 -14.63 -23.48
C ASP A 335 -1.47 -13.32 -22.93
N ASP A 336 -2.25 -12.67 -23.78
CA ASP A 336 -2.83 -11.32 -23.69
C ASP A 336 -3.75 -11.09 -22.47
N ARG A 337 -3.81 -12.06 -21.55
CA ARG A 337 -4.74 -12.09 -20.40
C ARG A 337 -4.19 -11.47 -19.13
N SER A 338 -2.88 -11.32 -19.00
CA SER A 338 -2.23 -10.76 -17.81
C SER A 338 -2.27 -9.23 -17.76
N LYS A 339 -2.70 -8.57 -18.84
CA LYS A 339 -2.56 -7.12 -19.03
C LYS A 339 -3.79 -6.27 -18.67
N THR A 340 -4.86 -6.85 -18.14
CA THR A 340 -6.15 -6.13 -17.96
C THR A 340 -6.51 -5.83 -16.52
N SER A 341 -5.54 -5.67 -15.63
CA SER A 341 -5.80 -5.41 -14.20
C SER A 341 -4.96 -4.23 -13.71
N LEU A 342 -5.60 -3.20 -13.20
CA LEU A 342 -4.97 -2.01 -12.58
C LEU A 342 -4.03 -2.33 -11.40
N GLY A 343 -3.90 -3.60 -10.99
CA GLY A 343 -3.19 -3.96 -9.76
C GLY A 343 -3.87 -3.42 -8.49
N LEU A 344 -5.17 -3.12 -8.56
CA LEU A 344 -5.96 -2.63 -7.43
C LEU A 344 -6.73 -3.73 -6.70
N GLY A 345 -6.95 -4.88 -7.34
CA GLY A 345 -7.82 -5.94 -6.80
C GLY A 345 -7.38 -6.43 -5.41
N LEU A 346 -6.09 -6.76 -5.22
CA LEU A 346 -5.56 -7.21 -3.94
C LEU A 346 -5.50 -6.08 -2.90
N TYR A 347 -5.21 -4.87 -3.33
CA TYR A 347 -5.29 -3.70 -2.45
C TYR A 347 -6.71 -3.51 -1.90
N ILE A 348 -7.74 -3.57 -2.76
CA ILE A 348 -9.15 -3.46 -2.37
C ILE A 348 -9.53 -4.60 -1.42
N VAL A 349 -9.10 -5.84 -1.70
CA VAL A 349 -9.30 -6.98 -0.80
C VAL A 349 -8.74 -6.67 0.58
N ARG A 350 -7.49 -6.20 0.69
CA ARG A 350 -6.87 -5.83 1.96
C ARG A 350 -7.65 -4.73 2.70
N GLN A 351 -8.13 -3.70 1.99
CA GLN A 351 -8.91 -2.63 2.59
C GLN A 351 -10.27 -3.11 3.12
N ILE A 352 -10.97 -3.95 2.38
CA ILE A 352 -12.25 -4.53 2.79
C ILE A 352 -12.06 -5.44 4.01
N VAL A 353 -11.06 -6.32 3.99
CA VAL A 353 -10.77 -7.23 5.11
C VAL A 353 -10.41 -6.45 6.37
N ARG A 354 -9.57 -5.41 6.26
CA ARG A 354 -9.24 -4.50 7.37
C ARG A 354 -10.46 -3.75 7.90
N GLY A 355 -11.35 -3.29 7.03
CA GLY A 355 -12.60 -2.65 7.41
C GLY A 355 -13.52 -3.58 8.21
N HIS A 356 -13.43 -4.89 7.99
CA HIS A 356 -14.10 -5.90 8.80
C HIS A 356 -13.40 -6.21 10.13
N GLY A 357 -12.20 -5.66 10.37
CA GLY A 357 -11.34 -5.96 11.52
C GLY A 357 -10.54 -7.25 11.35
N GLY A 358 -10.46 -7.76 10.13
CA GLY A 358 -9.75 -8.98 9.77
C GLY A 358 -8.33 -8.74 9.22
N GLU A 359 -7.69 -9.83 8.82
CA GLU A 359 -6.36 -9.85 8.23
C GLU A 359 -6.35 -10.73 6.98
N ILE A 360 -5.52 -10.37 5.99
CA ILE A 360 -5.23 -11.20 4.82
C ILE A 360 -3.74 -11.48 4.75
N THR A 361 -3.40 -12.74 4.47
CA THR A 361 -2.04 -13.22 4.25
C THR A 361 -1.93 -13.98 2.94
N VAL A 362 -0.70 -14.16 2.46
CA VAL A 362 -0.40 -14.92 1.24
C VAL A 362 0.79 -15.84 1.49
N GLU A 363 0.68 -17.05 1.00
CA GLU A 363 1.77 -18.02 0.91
C GLU A 363 1.89 -18.47 -0.53
N SER A 364 3.12 -18.52 -1.06
CA SER A 364 3.36 -18.95 -2.44
C SER A 364 4.67 -19.70 -2.57
N SER A 365 4.60 -20.90 -3.11
CA SER A 365 5.76 -21.74 -3.38
C SER A 365 5.53 -22.64 -4.60
N SER A 366 6.62 -23.21 -5.14
CA SER A 366 6.54 -24.16 -6.26
C SER A 366 5.84 -25.47 -5.89
N GLU A 367 5.82 -25.84 -4.61
CA GLU A 367 5.25 -27.10 -4.12
C GLU A 367 3.76 -26.99 -3.86
N VAL A 368 3.32 -25.86 -3.25
CA VAL A 368 1.94 -25.67 -2.78
C VAL A 368 1.12 -24.79 -3.74
N GLY A 369 1.78 -24.03 -4.62
CA GLY A 369 1.15 -22.99 -5.43
C GLY A 369 1.00 -21.69 -4.63
N THR A 370 -0.05 -20.92 -4.93
CA THR A 370 -0.37 -19.66 -4.23
C THR A 370 -1.65 -19.81 -3.43
N GLN A 371 -1.62 -19.45 -2.15
CA GLN A 371 -2.76 -19.45 -1.25
C GLN A 371 -2.92 -18.08 -0.59
N PHE A 372 -4.08 -17.47 -0.78
CA PHE A 372 -4.52 -16.31 -0.01
C PHE A 372 -5.40 -16.77 1.14
N SER A 373 -5.11 -16.28 2.35
CA SER A 373 -5.86 -16.64 3.57
C SER A 373 -6.42 -15.37 4.21
N ILE A 374 -7.73 -15.33 4.39
CA ILE A 374 -8.47 -14.24 5.05
C ILE A 374 -8.95 -14.76 6.40
N ARG A 375 -8.68 -13.99 7.44
CA ARG A 375 -9.20 -14.21 8.79
C ARG A 375 -10.18 -13.09 9.14
N LEU A 376 -11.42 -13.43 9.44
CA LEU A 376 -12.47 -12.49 9.83
C LEU A 376 -12.89 -12.78 11.27
N PRO A 377 -12.82 -11.79 12.18
CA PRO A 377 -13.36 -11.98 13.54
C PRO A 377 -14.88 -12.08 13.50
N ARG A 378 -15.46 -12.98 14.30
CA ARG A 378 -16.92 -13.21 14.32
C ARG A 378 -17.72 -12.00 14.81
N GLY A 379 -17.10 -11.02 15.44
CA GLY A 379 -17.82 -10.01 16.20
C GLY A 379 -18.34 -10.62 17.53
N LYS A 380 -18.42 -9.83 18.58
CA LYS A 380 -19.10 -10.28 19.79
C LYS A 380 -20.60 -10.19 19.50
N VAL A 381 -21.25 -11.35 19.36
CA VAL A 381 -22.71 -11.50 19.44
C VAL A 381 -23.16 -11.11 20.84
#